data_8f21ce55d1f6a3f3db9b65dfaa728009
#
_entry.id   8f21ce55d1f6a3f3db9b65dfaa728009
#
_cell.length_a   1.000
_cell.length_b   1.000
_cell.length_c   1.000
_cell.angle_alpha   90.00
_cell.angle_beta   90.00
_cell.angle_gamma   90.00
#
_symmetry.space_group_name_H-M   'P 1'
#
loop_
_entity.id
_entity.type
_entity.pdbx_description
1 polymer ?
#
loop_
_entity_poly.entity_id
_entity_poly.type
_entity_poly.pdbx_seq_one_letter_code
_entity_poly.pdbx_strand_id
1 'polypeptide(L)'
;PDPYAITFMTPGYEKFLFSFRDIEGKMVHNFDKKFLNKVNIIQIMGTWCPNCLDESIYLKSIKEKYKDVVIVSIAFEFAKSKEQAIENLIKLKKNIGIDYDILLAQYGSSDKIDAANKLKSIDTLISYPTLFITDKNLKVRRIHTGFNGPATGEKYTQFKRDFENFLTQLINE
;
A
#
# COMPACT_ATOMS: atom_id res chain seq x y z
N PRO A 1 2.51 18.90 -11.47
CA PRO A 1 2.13 18.36 -10.14
C PRO A 1 2.51 19.38 -9.09
N ASP A 2 1.62 19.61 -8.13
CA ASP A 2 1.90 20.48 -6.99
C ASP A 2 3.11 19.90 -6.22
N PRO A 3 4.25 20.63 -6.15
CA PRO A 3 5.42 20.12 -5.45
C PRO A 3 5.20 19.96 -3.93
N TYR A 4 4.09 20.49 -3.41
CA TYR A 4 3.71 20.35 -2.01
C TYR A 4 2.76 19.18 -1.76
N ALA A 5 2.24 18.53 -2.81
CA ALA A 5 1.33 17.40 -2.70
C ALA A 5 2.08 16.07 -2.59
N ILE A 6 2.98 15.95 -1.62
CA ILE A 6 3.81 14.76 -1.42
C ILE A 6 3.64 14.26 0.02
N THR A 7 3.48 12.94 0.17
CA THR A 7 3.53 12.29 1.48
C THR A 7 4.99 12.14 1.93
N PHE A 8 5.27 12.53 3.16
CA PHE A 8 6.61 12.45 3.74
C PHE A 8 6.65 11.52 4.94
N MET A 9 7.81 10.93 5.16
CA MET A 9 8.11 10.25 6.42
C MET A 9 8.21 11.29 7.54
N THR A 10 7.69 10.95 8.72
CA THR A 10 7.91 11.76 9.93
C THR A 10 9.42 11.83 10.21
N PRO A 11 9.99 13.02 10.51
CA PRO A 11 11.40 13.15 10.83
C PRO A 11 11.86 12.15 11.91
N GLY A 12 12.97 11.47 11.67
CA GLY A 12 13.51 10.44 12.54
C GLY A 12 13.05 9.01 12.20
N TYR A 13 12.10 8.85 11.30
CA TYR A 13 11.67 7.53 10.82
C TYR A 13 12.25 7.23 9.44
N GLU A 14 12.96 6.12 9.33
CA GLU A 14 13.42 5.58 8.04
C GLU A 14 12.56 4.40 7.57
N LYS A 15 11.87 3.73 8.49
CA LYS A 15 11.04 2.55 8.23
C LYS A 15 9.56 2.92 8.34
N PHE A 16 8.76 2.29 7.51
CA PHE A 16 7.29 2.39 7.62
C PHE A 16 6.83 1.42 8.70
N LEU A 17 6.26 1.96 9.79
CA LEU A 17 5.82 1.16 10.93
C LEU A 17 4.30 0.95 10.85
N PHE A 18 3.88 -0.30 10.95
CA PHE A 18 2.47 -0.64 11.03
C PHE A 18 2.24 -1.89 11.91
N SER A 19 1.06 -1.96 12.49
CA SER A 19 0.59 -3.13 13.25
C SER A 19 -0.94 -3.10 13.24
N PHE A 20 -1.54 -3.94 12.41
CA PHE A 20 -3.00 -4.02 12.27
C PHE A 20 -3.43 -5.46 12.06
N ARG A 21 -4.71 -5.75 12.32
CA ARG A 21 -5.27 -7.08 12.05
C ARG A 21 -5.61 -7.21 10.57
N ASP A 22 -5.35 -8.39 10.03
CA ASP A 22 -5.82 -8.75 8.69
C ASP A 22 -7.32 -9.09 8.70
N ILE A 23 -7.85 -9.44 7.53
CA ILE A 23 -9.27 -9.76 7.35
C ILE A 23 -9.70 -11.06 8.06
N GLU A 24 -8.76 -11.86 8.54
CA GLU A 24 -9.01 -13.07 9.35
C GLU A 24 -8.84 -12.81 10.84
N GLY A 25 -8.48 -11.58 11.23
CA GLY A 25 -8.28 -11.17 12.61
C GLY A 25 -6.88 -11.41 13.16
N LYS A 26 -5.95 -11.87 12.32
CA LYS A 26 -4.56 -12.11 12.72
C LYS A 26 -3.77 -10.80 12.69
N MET A 27 -3.01 -10.52 13.75
CA MET A 27 -2.13 -9.35 13.81
C MET A 27 -0.95 -9.50 12.85
N VAL A 28 -0.72 -8.44 12.05
CA VAL A 28 0.40 -8.35 11.12
C VAL A 28 1.13 -7.03 11.38
N HIS A 29 2.46 -7.08 11.53
CA HIS A 29 3.29 -5.91 11.72
C HIS A 29 4.54 -5.95 10.84
N ASN A 30 5.15 -4.78 10.61
CA ASN A 30 6.25 -4.61 9.66
C ASN A 30 7.53 -5.41 9.98
N PHE A 31 7.70 -5.91 11.21
CA PHE A 31 8.84 -6.77 11.59
C PHE A 31 8.51 -8.26 11.55
N ASP A 32 7.34 -8.66 11.06
CA ASP A 32 7.03 -10.07 10.87
C ASP A 32 8.06 -10.71 9.91
N LYS A 33 8.41 -11.96 10.19
CA LYS A 33 9.44 -12.70 9.44
C LYS A 33 9.25 -12.65 7.93
N LYS A 34 8.02 -12.64 7.45
CA LYS A 34 7.71 -12.61 6.01
C LYS A 34 8.19 -11.35 5.30
N PHE A 35 8.37 -10.23 6.01
CA PHE A 35 8.84 -8.96 5.45
C PHE A 35 10.37 -8.79 5.52
N LEU A 36 11.03 -9.54 6.40
CA LEU A 36 12.47 -9.38 6.64
C LEU A 36 13.30 -9.87 5.45
N ASN A 37 14.34 -9.10 5.10
CA ASN A 37 15.23 -9.37 3.97
C ASN A 37 14.52 -9.44 2.62
N LYS A 38 13.39 -8.77 2.50
CA LYS A 38 12.59 -8.69 1.28
C LYS A 38 12.33 -7.24 0.92
N VAL A 39 12.21 -6.98 -0.38
CA VAL A 39 11.62 -5.73 -0.87
C VAL A 39 10.14 -5.77 -0.57
N ASN A 40 9.62 -4.75 0.11
CA ASN A 40 8.21 -4.68 0.47
C ASN A 40 7.52 -3.53 -0.25
N ILE A 41 6.30 -3.77 -0.66
CA ILE A 41 5.38 -2.76 -1.19
C ILE A 41 4.20 -2.66 -0.23
N ILE A 42 4.01 -1.48 0.34
CA ILE A 42 2.93 -1.20 1.29
C ILE A 42 1.98 -0.23 0.62
N GLN A 43 0.75 -0.68 0.38
CA GLN A 43 -0.30 0.13 -0.22
C GLN A 43 -1.25 0.67 0.85
N ILE A 44 -1.46 1.97 0.87
CA ILE A 44 -2.53 2.61 1.64
C ILE A 44 -3.73 2.75 0.71
N MET A 45 -4.86 2.18 1.06
CA MET A 45 -6.00 2.05 0.14
C MET A 45 -7.35 2.05 0.85
N GLY A 46 -8.41 2.02 0.08
CA GLY A 46 -9.78 1.77 0.52
C GLY A 46 -10.59 1.15 -0.63
N THR A 47 -11.55 0.29 -0.31
CA THR A 47 -12.40 -0.37 -1.33
C THR A 47 -13.29 0.62 -2.10
N TRP A 48 -13.56 1.78 -1.51
CA TRP A 48 -14.35 2.87 -2.09
C TRP A 48 -13.59 3.69 -3.14
N CYS A 49 -12.29 3.46 -3.30
CA CYS A 49 -11.39 4.27 -4.12
C CYS A 49 -11.11 3.54 -5.47
N PRO A 50 -11.63 4.04 -6.61
CA PRO A 50 -11.43 3.39 -7.92
C PRO A 50 -9.95 3.26 -8.32
N ASN A 51 -9.13 4.30 -8.10
CA ASN A 51 -7.69 4.25 -8.38
C ASN A 51 -6.96 3.21 -7.52
N CYS A 52 -7.45 2.97 -6.30
CA CYS A 52 -6.91 1.91 -5.43
C CYS A 52 -7.17 0.53 -6.02
N LEU A 53 -8.34 0.32 -6.63
CA LEU A 53 -8.68 -0.95 -7.28
C LEU A 53 -7.76 -1.20 -8.47
N ASP A 54 -7.58 -0.22 -9.33
CA ASP A 54 -6.68 -0.30 -10.49
C ASP A 54 -5.24 -0.60 -10.04
N GLU A 55 -4.78 0.08 -9.00
CA GLU A 55 -3.45 -0.18 -8.44
C GLU A 55 -3.33 -1.59 -7.86
N SER A 56 -4.37 -2.07 -7.15
CA SER A 56 -4.38 -3.44 -6.60
C SER A 56 -4.30 -4.50 -7.69
N ILE A 57 -4.97 -4.30 -8.83
CA ILE A 57 -4.85 -5.17 -9.99
C ILE A 57 -3.42 -5.19 -10.52
N TYR A 58 -2.79 -4.02 -10.61
CA TYR A 58 -1.39 -3.91 -11.02
C TYR A 58 -0.45 -4.60 -10.02
N LEU A 59 -0.64 -4.37 -8.73
CA LEU A 59 0.17 -5.00 -7.68
C LEU A 59 0.06 -6.53 -7.67
N LYS A 60 -1.12 -7.08 -8.00
CA LYS A 60 -1.26 -8.52 -8.21
C LYS A 60 -0.32 -9.01 -9.32
N SER A 61 -0.25 -8.29 -10.44
CA SER A 61 0.66 -8.63 -11.55
C SER A 61 2.13 -8.54 -11.13
N ILE A 62 2.48 -7.57 -10.31
CA ILE A 62 3.82 -7.44 -9.72
C ILE A 62 4.15 -8.64 -8.85
N LYS A 63 3.23 -9.09 -8.01
CA LYS A 63 3.42 -10.26 -7.14
C LYS A 63 3.64 -11.54 -7.96
N GLU A 64 2.94 -11.68 -9.07
CA GLU A 64 3.11 -12.82 -9.99
C GLU A 64 4.47 -12.80 -10.69
N LYS A 65 4.95 -11.62 -11.07
CA LYS A 65 6.22 -11.43 -11.79
C LYS A 65 7.44 -11.47 -10.88
N TYR A 66 7.35 -10.87 -9.70
CA TYR A 66 8.45 -10.73 -8.74
C TYR A 66 8.15 -11.53 -7.47
N LYS A 67 8.48 -12.81 -7.47
CA LYS A 67 8.13 -13.75 -6.39
C LYS A 67 8.73 -13.39 -5.02
N ASP A 68 9.87 -12.72 -5.02
CA ASP A 68 10.56 -12.32 -3.78
C ASP A 68 10.05 -10.99 -3.20
N VAL A 69 9.21 -10.28 -3.92
CA VAL A 69 8.59 -9.04 -3.42
C VAL A 69 7.40 -9.41 -2.53
N VAL A 70 7.31 -8.77 -1.37
CA VAL A 70 6.19 -8.93 -0.46
C VAL A 70 5.29 -7.70 -0.52
N ILE A 71 4.00 -7.91 -0.70
CA ILE A 71 3.01 -6.84 -0.80
C ILE A 71 2.05 -6.93 0.38
N VAL A 72 1.67 -5.79 0.94
CA VAL A 72 0.62 -5.68 1.94
C VAL A 72 -0.22 -4.44 1.66
N SER A 73 -1.53 -4.57 1.74
CA SER A 73 -2.46 -3.43 1.68
C SER A 73 -2.96 -3.10 3.07
N ILE A 74 -3.01 -1.82 3.38
CA ILE A 74 -3.56 -1.29 4.65
C ILE A 74 -4.78 -0.45 4.29
N ALA A 75 -5.96 -0.92 4.73
CA ALA A 75 -7.23 -0.35 4.33
C ALA A 75 -7.80 0.64 5.36
N PHE A 76 -8.32 1.74 4.82
CA PHE A 76 -9.07 2.77 5.53
C PHE A 76 -10.46 2.84 4.87
N GLU A 77 -11.47 2.35 5.57
CA GLU A 77 -12.78 2.07 5.00
C GLU A 77 -13.88 3.04 5.45
N PHE A 78 -14.80 3.37 4.55
CA PHE A 78 -15.98 4.17 4.86
C PHE A 78 -17.07 3.40 5.60
N ALA A 79 -17.08 2.07 5.48
CA ALA A 79 -18.09 1.24 6.10
C ALA A 79 -18.22 1.56 7.58
N LYS A 80 -19.47 1.70 8.06
CA LYS A 80 -19.77 2.13 9.43
C LYS A 80 -19.45 1.08 10.48
N SER A 81 -19.42 -0.19 10.10
CA SER A 81 -19.09 -1.28 11.00
C SER A 81 -17.83 -2.01 10.55
N LYS A 82 -17.12 -2.61 11.50
CA LYS A 82 -15.96 -3.45 11.24
C LYS A 82 -16.31 -4.64 10.36
N GLU A 83 -17.46 -5.26 10.62
CA GLU A 83 -17.94 -6.44 9.90
C GLU A 83 -18.17 -6.11 8.42
N GLN A 84 -18.80 -4.99 8.13
CA GLN A 84 -19.04 -4.54 6.76
C GLN A 84 -17.72 -4.19 6.05
N ALA A 85 -16.78 -3.54 6.75
CA ALA A 85 -15.46 -3.24 6.21
C ALA A 85 -14.70 -4.51 5.82
N ILE A 86 -14.69 -5.51 6.69
CA ILE A 86 -14.05 -6.80 6.43
C ILE A 86 -14.73 -7.51 5.26
N GLU A 87 -16.05 -7.51 5.20
CA GLU A 87 -16.80 -8.11 4.09
C GLU A 87 -16.43 -7.47 2.75
N ASN A 88 -16.33 -6.14 2.70
CA ASN A 88 -15.91 -5.41 1.51
C ASN A 88 -14.49 -5.81 1.07
N LEU A 89 -13.57 -5.96 2.01
CA LEU A 89 -12.19 -6.37 1.75
C LEU A 89 -12.12 -7.83 1.27
N ILE A 90 -12.90 -8.73 1.85
CA ILE A 90 -13.00 -10.13 1.40
C ILE A 90 -13.49 -10.19 -0.04
N LYS A 91 -14.54 -9.44 -0.38
CA LYS A 91 -15.07 -9.35 -1.76
C LYS A 91 -14.01 -8.84 -2.73
N LEU A 92 -13.31 -7.77 -2.38
CA LEU A 92 -12.23 -7.21 -3.19
C LEU A 92 -11.13 -8.25 -3.43
N LYS A 93 -10.66 -8.89 -2.37
CA LYS A 93 -9.62 -9.91 -2.43
C LYS A 93 -10.00 -11.04 -3.37
N LYS A 94 -11.22 -11.54 -3.25
CA LYS A 94 -11.76 -12.61 -4.09
C LYS A 94 -11.91 -12.17 -5.56
N ASN A 95 -12.48 -10.99 -5.79
CA ASN A 95 -12.77 -10.51 -7.14
C ASN A 95 -11.51 -10.22 -7.96
N ILE A 96 -10.47 -9.69 -7.34
CA ILE A 96 -9.18 -9.43 -7.98
C ILE A 96 -8.30 -10.69 -7.99
N GLY A 97 -8.49 -11.59 -7.03
CA GLY A 97 -7.61 -12.75 -6.84
C GLY A 97 -6.31 -12.39 -6.12
N ILE A 98 -6.39 -11.51 -5.13
CA ILE A 98 -5.24 -11.09 -4.31
C ILE A 98 -4.81 -12.23 -3.41
N ASP A 99 -3.50 -12.52 -3.37
CA ASP A 99 -2.89 -13.56 -2.52
C ASP A 99 -2.02 -13.00 -1.39
N TYR A 100 -1.88 -11.67 -1.31
CA TYR A 100 -1.15 -10.99 -0.24
C TYR A 100 -2.09 -10.47 0.86
N ASP A 101 -1.51 -10.08 2.01
CA ASP A 101 -2.27 -9.62 3.16
C ASP A 101 -3.00 -8.30 2.91
N ILE A 102 -4.23 -8.21 3.39
CA ILE A 102 -5.00 -6.97 3.49
C ILE A 102 -5.32 -6.74 4.95
N LEU A 103 -4.87 -5.59 5.48
CA LEU A 103 -5.06 -5.21 6.87
C LEU A 103 -6.14 -4.13 6.97
N LEU A 104 -6.95 -4.17 8.02
CA LEU A 104 -7.92 -3.13 8.31
C LEU A 104 -7.37 -2.20 9.40
N ALA A 105 -6.99 -0.98 9.02
CA ALA A 105 -6.49 0.02 9.95
C ALA A 105 -7.61 0.87 10.55
N GLN A 106 -8.65 1.17 9.75
CA GLN A 106 -9.74 2.06 10.16
C GLN A 106 -11.01 1.75 9.38
N TYR A 107 -12.15 1.96 10.03
CA TYR A 107 -13.47 1.96 9.39
C TYR A 107 -14.28 3.17 9.89
N GLY A 108 -15.38 3.49 9.20
CA GLY A 108 -16.23 4.63 9.51
C GLY A 108 -15.72 5.97 9.03
N SER A 109 -14.50 6.05 8.52
CA SER A 109 -13.89 7.27 8.00
C SER A 109 -12.73 6.93 7.06
N SER A 110 -12.57 7.73 6.02
CA SER A 110 -11.35 7.74 5.20
C SER A 110 -10.65 9.10 5.30
N ASP A 111 -10.93 9.86 6.34
CA ASP A 111 -10.26 11.12 6.59
C ASP A 111 -8.74 10.93 6.67
N LYS A 112 -8.01 11.77 5.95
CA LYS A 112 -6.57 11.63 5.79
C LYS A 112 -5.79 12.00 7.05
N ILE A 113 -6.35 12.88 7.88
CA ILE A 113 -5.74 13.26 9.16
C ILE A 113 -5.86 12.09 10.14
N ASP A 114 -7.06 11.51 10.23
CA ASP A 114 -7.29 10.33 11.08
C ASP A 114 -6.42 9.16 10.64
N ALA A 115 -6.29 8.96 9.32
CA ALA A 115 -5.43 7.91 8.76
C ALA A 115 -3.95 8.14 9.12
N ALA A 116 -3.44 9.35 8.93
CA ALA A 116 -2.06 9.70 9.26
C ALA A 116 -1.78 9.49 10.75
N ASN A 117 -2.73 9.81 11.63
CA ASN A 117 -2.59 9.60 13.08
C ASN A 117 -2.42 8.13 13.46
N LYS A 118 -2.89 7.19 12.63
CA LYS A 118 -2.71 5.74 12.84
C LYS A 118 -1.40 5.20 12.26
N LEU A 119 -0.71 6.01 11.46
CA LEU A 119 0.52 5.64 10.76
C LEU A 119 1.68 6.50 11.28
N LYS A 120 2.26 6.12 12.41
CA LYS A 120 3.23 6.93 13.17
C LYS A 120 4.46 7.38 12.38
N SER A 121 4.85 6.62 11.37
CA SER A 121 6.06 6.90 10.58
C SER A 121 5.84 7.86 9.41
N ILE A 122 4.61 8.29 9.16
CA ILE A 122 4.32 9.29 8.14
C ILE A 122 3.76 10.56 8.76
N ASP A 123 4.17 11.70 8.19
CA ASP A 123 3.72 13.01 8.66
C ASP A 123 2.32 13.34 8.13
N THR A 124 2.11 13.13 6.84
CA THR A 124 0.86 13.49 6.17
C THR A 124 0.50 12.45 5.11
N LEU A 125 -0.77 12.07 5.06
CA LEU A 125 -1.31 11.29 3.96
C LEU A 125 -2.03 12.22 2.97
N ILE A 126 -1.48 12.32 1.76
CA ILE A 126 -1.98 13.26 0.74
C ILE A 126 -3.13 12.66 -0.07
N SER A 127 -3.04 11.40 -0.44
CA SER A 127 -4.06 10.76 -1.28
C SER A 127 -4.17 9.27 -1.06
N TYR A 128 -5.28 8.73 -1.52
CA TYR A 128 -5.46 7.31 -1.76
C TYR A 128 -5.42 7.05 -3.28
N PRO A 129 -4.67 6.06 -3.76
CA PRO A 129 -3.72 5.25 -3.01
C PRO A 129 -2.38 5.97 -2.78
N THR A 130 -1.61 5.47 -1.82
CA THR A 130 -0.20 5.81 -1.64
C THR A 130 0.59 4.51 -1.47
N LEU A 131 1.72 4.39 -2.17
CA LEU A 131 2.65 3.27 -2.05
C LEU A 131 3.91 3.68 -1.31
N PHE A 132 4.35 2.82 -0.41
CA PHE A 132 5.67 2.88 0.22
C PHE A 132 6.47 1.67 -0.24
N ILE A 133 7.64 1.90 -0.82
CA ILE A 133 8.52 0.83 -1.29
C ILE A 133 9.76 0.81 -0.40
N THR A 134 10.00 -0.34 0.24
CA THR A 134 11.14 -0.53 1.14
C THR A 134 12.18 -1.44 0.51
N ASP A 135 13.44 -1.25 0.90
CA ASP A 135 14.50 -2.18 0.58
C ASP A 135 14.52 -3.38 1.56
N LYS A 136 15.50 -4.28 1.39
CA LYS A 136 15.66 -5.47 2.23
C LYS A 136 15.96 -5.17 3.70
N ASN A 137 16.37 -3.95 4.01
CA ASN A 137 16.58 -3.46 5.38
C ASN A 137 15.33 -2.80 5.95
N LEU A 138 14.20 -2.87 5.26
CA LEU A 138 12.93 -2.24 5.60
C LEU A 138 12.96 -0.71 5.57
N LYS A 139 14.01 -0.12 5.01
CA LYS A 139 14.09 1.33 4.83
C LYS A 139 13.20 1.75 3.66
N VAL A 140 12.38 2.79 3.87
CA VAL A 140 11.58 3.39 2.80
C VAL A 140 12.50 4.08 1.79
N ARG A 141 12.45 3.64 0.55
CA ARG A 141 13.29 4.14 -0.53
C ARG A 141 12.51 5.00 -1.52
N ARG A 142 11.20 4.79 -1.62
CA ARG A 142 10.31 5.57 -2.47
C ARG A 142 8.91 5.62 -1.88
N ILE A 143 8.26 6.78 -2.04
CA ILE A 143 6.85 6.99 -1.75
C ILE A 143 6.21 7.45 -3.07
N HIS A 144 5.17 6.72 -3.51
CA HIS A 144 4.42 7.09 -4.70
C HIS A 144 3.00 7.50 -4.31
N THR A 145 2.67 8.76 -4.53
CA THR A 145 1.38 9.35 -4.16
C THR A 145 0.43 9.32 -5.37
N GLY A 146 -0.74 8.74 -5.19
CA GLY A 146 -1.72 8.57 -6.27
C GLY A 146 -1.37 7.40 -7.19
N PHE A 147 -2.17 7.23 -8.26
CA PHE A 147 -1.94 6.19 -9.25
C PHE A 147 -2.49 6.61 -10.61
N ASN A 148 -1.63 6.59 -11.62
CA ASN A 148 -2.01 6.76 -13.01
C ASN A 148 -2.35 5.40 -13.60
N GLY A 149 -3.64 5.04 -13.57
CA GLY A 149 -4.11 3.74 -14.04
C GLY A 149 -4.15 3.59 -15.55
N PRO A 150 -4.66 2.45 -16.06
CA PRO A 150 -4.66 2.10 -17.49
C PRO A 150 -5.28 3.16 -18.39
N ALA A 151 -6.28 3.89 -17.90
CA ALA A 151 -6.96 4.94 -18.67
C ALA A 151 -6.07 6.15 -18.98
N THR A 152 -4.92 6.30 -18.35
CA THR A 152 -4.00 7.42 -18.56
C THR A 152 -2.99 7.20 -19.70
N GLY A 153 -3.05 6.03 -20.39
CA GLY A 153 -2.24 5.74 -21.55
C GLY A 153 -0.73 5.75 -21.27
N GLU A 154 0.00 6.69 -21.89
CA GLU A 154 1.46 6.77 -21.76
C GLU A 154 1.94 6.98 -20.32
N LYS A 155 1.19 7.72 -19.51
CA LYS A 155 1.54 7.92 -18.08
C LYS A 155 1.56 6.60 -17.32
N TYR A 156 0.61 5.73 -17.61
CA TYR A 156 0.58 4.38 -17.02
C TYR A 156 1.75 3.53 -17.49
N THR A 157 2.04 3.56 -18.80
CA THR A 157 3.17 2.83 -19.37
C THR A 157 4.50 3.29 -18.78
N GLN A 158 4.69 4.61 -18.65
CA GLN A 158 5.88 5.21 -18.05
C GLN A 158 6.00 4.81 -16.56
N PHE A 159 4.90 4.92 -15.82
CA PHE A 159 4.85 4.51 -14.41
C PHE A 159 5.30 3.06 -14.24
N LYS A 160 4.73 2.14 -15.03
CA LYS A 160 5.10 0.71 -14.94
C LYS A 160 6.59 0.47 -15.19
N ARG A 161 7.14 1.11 -16.22
CA ARG A 161 8.56 1.00 -16.55
C ARG A 161 9.45 1.48 -15.41
N ASP A 162 9.20 2.68 -14.91
CA ASP A 162 10.01 3.29 -13.86
C ASP A 162 9.89 2.51 -12.55
N PHE A 163 8.69 2.09 -12.22
CA PHE A 163 8.41 1.31 -11.02
C PHE A 163 9.11 -0.06 -11.05
N GLU A 164 9.00 -0.79 -12.14
CA GLU A 164 9.61 -2.12 -12.27
C GLU A 164 11.14 -2.05 -12.36
N ASN A 165 11.69 -1.03 -13.01
CA ASN A 165 13.13 -0.77 -12.98
C ASN A 165 13.62 -0.51 -11.55
N PHE A 166 12.88 0.27 -10.79
CA PHE A 166 13.20 0.55 -9.40
C PHE A 166 13.12 -0.70 -8.52
N LEU A 167 12.08 -1.52 -8.69
CA LEU A 167 11.96 -2.80 -7.98
C LEU A 167 13.15 -3.71 -8.27
N THR A 168 13.52 -3.83 -9.54
CA THR A 168 14.66 -4.66 -9.96
C THR A 168 15.95 -4.17 -9.32
N GLN A 169 16.16 -2.85 -9.26
CA GLN A 169 17.31 -2.26 -8.56
C GLN A 169 17.35 -2.68 -7.09
N LEU A 170 16.23 -2.55 -6.37
CA LEU A 170 16.16 -2.91 -4.95
C LEU A 170 16.36 -4.39 -4.70
N ILE A 171 15.80 -5.24 -5.56
CA ILE A 171 15.95 -6.70 -5.46
C ILE A 171 17.42 -7.11 -5.63
N ASN A 172 18.16 -6.42 -6.48
CA ASN A 172 19.57 -6.71 -6.78
C ASN A 172 20.56 -6.08 -5.75
N GLU A 173 20.11 -5.26 -4.86
CA GLU A 173 20.92 -4.78 -3.74
C GLU A 173 21.14 -5.91 -2.71
#